data_4147fdfad165d6580e78541d65255759
#
_entry.id   4147fdfad165d6580e78541d65255759
#
_cell.length_a   1.000
_cell.length_b   1.000
_cell.length_c   1.000
_cell.angle_alpha   90.00
_cell.angle_beta   90.00
_cell.angle_gamma   90.00
#
_symmetry.space_group_name_H-M   'P 1'
#
loop_
_entity.id
_entity.type
_entity.pdbx_description
1 polymer ?
#
loop_
_entity_poly.entity_id
_entity_poly.type
_entity_poly.pdbx_seq_one_letter_code
_entity_poly.pdbx_strand_id
1 'polypeptide(L)'
;MSGAGPMPVDATSLDEIMATLECAGFAGQMAARPGAMILCFTCHEETPAAEVELEALGRTEGASDPADTLAVAGLTCPRCGARGTVVLGYGPEADPDDAEVLGTLGIHRA
;
A
#
# COMPACT_ATOMS: atom_id res chain seq x y z
N MET A 1 -24.16 1.44 -2.42
CA MET A 1 -23.80 1.76 -1.66
C MET A 1 -22.64 2.27 -1.59
N SER A 2 -22.19 2.56 -0.95
CA SER A 2 -21.38 3.29 -0.73
C SER A 2 -20.23 3.31 -1.27
N GLY A 3 -19.73 3.86 -1.91
CA GLY A 3 -18.51 4.04 -2.42
C GLY A 3 -17.44 4.28 -1.44
N ALA A 4 -17.51 3.57 -0.42
CA ALA A 4 -16.50 3.76 0.58
C ALA A 4 -15.19 3.36 0.01
N GLY A 5 -14.20 4.14 0.14
CA GLY A 5 -12.85 3.81 -0.27
C GLY A 5 -12.22 2.79 0.67
N PRO A 6 -10.91 2.61 0.57
CA PRO A 6 -10.22 1.68 1.44
C PRO A 6 -10.36 2.10 2.91
N MET A 7 -10.27 1.13 3.80
CA MET A 7 -10.36 1.36 5.22
C MET A 7 -9.17 2.22 5.68
N PRO A 8 -9.42 3.35 6.32
CA PRO A 8 -8.31 4.15 6.83
C PRO A 8 -7.70 3.50 8.07
N VAL A 9 -6.40 3.65 8.23
CA VAL A 9 -5.71 3.17 9.42
C VAL A 9 -5.38 4.38 10.28
N ASP A 10 -5.91 4.39 11.51
CA ASP A 10 -5.81 5.53 12.39
C ASP A 10 -4.56 5.39 13.26
N ALA A 11 -3.42 5.46 12.66
CA ALA A 11 -2.14 5.35 13.34
C ALA A 11 -1.15 6.25 12.62
N THR A 12 -0.07 6.63 13.32
CA THR A 12 0.86 7.60 12.79
C THR A 12 2.26 7.04 12.55
N SER A 13 2.62 5.92 13.15
CA SER A 13 3.94 5.34 12.92
C SER A 13 3.81 4.12 12.04
N LEU A 14 4.89 3.81 11.32
CA LEU A 14 4.91 2.67 10.43
C LEU A 14 4.62 1.38 11.18
N ASP A 15 5.24 1.21 12.34
CA ASP A 15 5.05 -0.01 13.13
C ASP A 15 3.59 -0.18 13.55
N GLU A 16 2.94 0.91 13.95
CA GLU A 16 1.54 0.86 14.36
C GLU A 16 0.63 0.53 13.18
N ILE A 17 0.91 1.13 12.03
CA ILE A 17 0.11 0.86 10.84
C ILE A 17 0.25 -0.61 10.43
N MET A 18 1.48 -1.10 10.43
CA MET A 18 1.71 -2.50 10.07
C MET A 18 1.03 -3.45 11.03
N ALA A 19 1.11 -3.17 12.33
CA ALA A 19 0.46 -4.02 13.32
C ALA A 19 -1.05 -4.01 13.16
N THR A 20 -1.64 -2.84 12.88
CA THR A 20 -3.06 -2.72 12.67
C THR A 20 -3.51 -3.53 11.46
N LEU A 21 -2.75 -3.45 10.37
CA LEU A 21 -3.10 -4.17 9.16
C LEU A 21 -2.93 -5.68 9.34
N GLU A 22 -1.91 -6.11 10.05
CA GLU A 22 -1.73 -7.53 10.32
C GLU A 22 -2.91 -8.07 11.13
N CYS A 23 -3.36 -7.32 12.11
CA CYS A 23 -4.53 -7.71 12.90
C CYS A 23 -5.79 -7.76 12.05
N ALA A 24 -5.85 -6.98 11.00
CA ALA A 24 -6.99 -6.96 10.10
C ALA A 24 -6.91 -8.05 9.03
N GLY A 25 -5.85 -8.86 9.02
CA GLY A 25 -5.73 -9.97 8.09
C GLY A 25 -4.72 -9.76 6.97
N PHE A 26 -4.04 -8.63 6.94
CA PHE A 26 -3.05 -8.37 5.89
C PHE A 26 -1.67 -8.81 6.37
N ALA A 27 -1.50 -10.11 6.53
CA ALA A 27 -0.28 -10.66 7.11
C ALA A 27 0.82 -10.91 6.09
N GLY A 28 0.49 -10.95 4.81
CA GLY A 28 1.50 -11.16 3.77
C GLY A 28 2.26 -9.90 3.45
N GLN A 29 3.20 -9.99 2.53
CA GLN A 29 3.99 -8.85 2.11
C GLN A 29 3.95 -8.74 0.60
N MET A 30 4.01 -7.52 0.12
CA MET A 30 4.04 -7.24 -1.31
C MET A 30 5.02 -6.11 -1.56
N ALA A 31 5.44 -5.94 -2.81
CA ALA A 31 6.41 -4.90 -3.17
C ALA A 31 6.01 -4.28 -4.49
N ALA A 32 6.29 -2.97 -4.62
CA ALA A 32 6.10 -2.27 -5.88
C ALA A 32 7.20 -2.65 -6.84
N ARG A 33 6.82 -2.84 -8.10
CA ARG A 33 7.77 -3.20 -9.15
C ARG A 33 7.61 -2.23 -10.31
N PRO A 34 8.63 -2.13 -11.19
CA PRO A 34 8.56 -1.24 -12.34
C PRO A 34 7.37 -1.53 -13.23
N GLY A 35 6.80 -0.48 -13.80
CA GLY A 35 5.65 -0.63 -14.68
C GLY A 35 4.33 -0.71 -13.92
N ALA A 36 4.26 -0.17 -12.73
CA ALA A 36 3.06 -0.17 -11.88
C ALA A 36 2.60 -1.60 -11.59
N MET A 37 3.55 -2.46 -11.24
CA MET A 37 3.28 -3.85 -10.90
C MET A 37 3.43 -4.06 -9.41
N ILE A 38 2.72 -5.05 -8.88
CA ILE A 38 2.83 -5.46 -7.49
C ILE A 38 3.31 -6.90 -7.45
N LEU A 39 4.40 -7.15 -6.74
CA LEU A 39 4.91 -8.51 -6.54
C LEU A 39 4.32 -9.05 -5.25
N CYS A 40 3.62 -10.17 -5.34
CA CYS A 40 3.07 -10.85 -4.18
C CYS A 40 4.09 -11.86 -3.68
N PHE A 41 4.51 -11.74 -2.43
CA PHE A 41 5.52 -12.63 -1.88
C PHE A 41 4.94 -14.02 -1.54
N THR A 42 3.63 -14.15 -1.51
CA THR A 42 3.01 -15.44 -1.22
C THR A 42 3.01 -16.34 -2.46
N CYS A 43 2.60 -15.83 -3.61
CA CYS A 43 2.57 -16.64 -4.83
C CYS A 43 3.75 -16.34 -5.77
N HIS A 44 4.57 -15.33 -5.43
CA HIS A 44 5.75 -14.94 -6.20
C HIS A 44 5.41 -14.48 -7.62
N GLU A 45 4.22 -13.96 -7.83
CA GLU A 45 3.80 -13.46 -9.14
C GLU A 45 3.63 -11.95 -9.10
N GLU A 46 3.92 -11.31 -10.23
CA GLU A 46 3.67 -9.88 -10.37
C GLU A 46 2.30 -9.67 -11.01
N THR A 47 1.56 -8.71 -10.50
CA THR A 47 0.22 -8.40 -11.00
C THR A 47 0.15 -6.90 -11.21
N PRO A 48 -0.45 -6.42 -12.30
CA PRO A 48 -0.64 -4.97 -12.46
C PRO A 48 -1.37 -4.39 -11.26
N ALA A 49 -0.88 -3.27 -10.76
CA ALA A 49 -1.50 -2.63 -9.61
C ALA A 49 -2.96 -2.29 -9.87
N ALA A 50 -3.32 -2.06 -11.13
CA ALA A 50 -4.70 -1.76 -11.49
C ALA A 50 -5.64 -2.93 -11.23
N GLU A 51 -5.11 -4.15 -11.14
CA GLU A 51 -5.92 -5.34 -10.91
C GLU A 51 -5.92 -5.78 -9.45
N VAL A 52 -5.09 -5.18 -8.62
CA VAL A 52 -4.99 -5.52 -7.21
C VAL A 52 -6.01 -4.70 -6.44
N GLU A 53 -6.70 -5.31 -5.51
CA GLU A 53 -7.73 -4.61 -4.76
C GLU A 53 -7.14 -3.89 -3.56
N LEU A 54 -7.35 -2.58 -3.48
CA LEU A 54 -6.90 -1.78 -2.34
C LEU A 54 -7.98 -1.80 -1.27
N GLU A 55 -7.69 -2.42 -0.13
CA GLU A 55 -8.68 -2.59 0.92
C GLU A 55 -8.42 -1.74 2.15
N ALA A 56 -7.20 -1.30 2.36
CA ALA A 56 -6.87 -0.48 3.52
C ALA A 56 -5.71 0.43 3.18
N LEU A 57 -5.65 1.58 3.82
CA LEU A 57 -4.60 2.57 3.55
C LEU A 57 -4.27 3.33 4.81
N GLY A 58 -2.99 3.37 5.15
CA GLY A 58 -2.48 4.20 6.23
C GLY A 58 -1.32 5.02 5.72
N ARG A 59 -1.06 6.15 6.36
CA ARG A 59 0.06 7.02 6.01
C ARG A 59 0.75 7.43 7.27
N THR A 60 2.09 7.46 7.24
CA THR A 60 2.82 7.97 8.39
C THR A 60 2.67 9.49 8.43
N GLU A 61 2.60 10.03 9.64
CA GLU A 61 2.46 11.45 9.84
C GLU A 61 3.37 11.91 10.93
N GLY A 62 3.50 13.21 11.08
CA GLY A 62 4.31 13.77 12.14
C GLY A 62 5.79 13.81 11.82
N ALA A 63 6.18 13.35 10.66
CA ALA A 63 7.58 13.45 10.27
C ALA A 63 7.90 14.89 9.97
N SER A 64 9.04 15.35 10.44
CA SER A 64 9.46 16.73 10.16
C SER A 64 9.93 16.85 8.70
N ASP A 65 10.26 15.74 8.06
CA ASP A 65 10.74 15.77 6.69
C ASP A 65 9.69 15.12 5.79
N PRO A 66 9.09 15.86 4.86
CA PRO A 66 8.08 15.26 3.96
C PRO A 66 8.61 14.08 3.14
N ALA A 67 9.91 14.00 2.93
CA ALA A 67 10.48 12.88 2.18
C ALA A 67 10.35 11.57 2.94
N ASP A 68 10.13 11.63 4.26
CA ASP A 68 10.00 10.42 5.07
C ASP A 68 8.55 9.93 5.16
N THR A 69 7.63 10.59 4.47
CA THR A 69 6.23 10.16 4.52
C THR A 69 6.05 8.88 3.71
N LEU A 70 5.42 7.91 4.32
CA LEU A 70 5.18 6.62 3.68
C LEU A 70 3.69 6.32 3.66
N ALA A 71 3.26 5.62 2.62
CA ALA A 71 1.91 5.07 2.56
C ALA A 71 2.01 3.56 2.69
N VAL A 72 1.12 2.98 3.48
CA VAL A 72 1.06 1.54 3.65
C VAL A 72 -0.31 1.10 3.17
N ALA A 73 -0.34 0.26 2.16
CA ALA A 73 -1.58 -0.20 1.57
C ALA A 73 -1.83 -1.66 1.91
N GLY A 74 -3.07 -1.98 2.30
CA GLY A 74 -3.50 -3.36 2.46
C GLY A 74 -4.15 -3.82 1.17
N LEU A 75 -3.63 -4.87 0.57
CA LEU A 75 -4.02 -5.31 -0.75
C LEU A 75 -4.41 -6.78 -0.74
N THR A 76 -5.24 -7.16 -1.69
CA THR A 76 -5.57 -8.56 -1.92
C THR A 76 -5.06 -8.95 -3.30
N CYS A 77 -4.26 -10.01 -3.35
CA CYS A 77 -3.73 -10.51 -4.61
C CYS A 77 -4.83 -11.26 -5.36
N PRO A 78 -5.13 -10.87 -6.61
CA PRO A 78 -6.20 -11.54 -7.35
C PRO A 78 -5.81 -12.92 -7.83
N ARG A 79 -4.52 -13.26 -7.79
CA ARG A 79 -4.09 -14.57 -8.29
C ARG A 79 -4.17 -15.65 -7.22
N CYS A 80 -3.77 -15.35 -6.00
CA CYS A 80 -3.76 -16.37 -4.94
C CYS A 80 -4.67 -16.02 -3.78
N GLY A 81 -5.28 -14.86 -3.78
CA GLY A 81 -6.17 -14.45 -2.70
C GLY A 81 -5.47 -14.01 -1.43
N ALA A 82 -4.16 -13.98 -1.42
CA ALA A 82 -3.44 -13.57 -0.22
C ALA A 82 -3.65 -12.09 0.05
N ARG A 83 -3.74 -11.75 1.32
CA ARG A 83 -3.86 -10.36 1.75
C ARG A 83 -2.54 -9.93 2.36
N GLY A 84 -2.04 -8.80 1.94
CA GLY A 84 -0.74 -8.34 2.39
C GLY A 84 -0.62 -6.84 2.36
N THR A 85 0.57 -6.36 2.75
CA THR A 85 0.83 -4.92 2.80
C THR A 85 1.96 -4.57 1.86
N VAL A 86 1.88 -3.36 1.31
CA VAL A 86 2.98 -2.78 0.55
C VAL A 86 3.27 -1.41 1.13
N VAL A 87 4.56 -1.10 1.31
CA VAL A 87 4.99 0.20 1.83
C VAL A 87 5.52 1.00 0.66
N LEU A 88 4.98 2.19 0.46
CA LEU A 88 5.30 3.02 -0.70
C LEU A 88 5.74 4.40 -0.23
N GLY A 89 6.77 4.95 -0.87
CA GLY A 89 7.16 6.32 -0.62
C GLY A 89 6.08 7.25 -1.11
N TYR A 90 5.71 8.23 -0.28
CA TYR A 90 4.59 9.10 -0.58
C TYR A 90 5.02 10.53 -0.85
N GLY A 91 6.21 10.90 -0.46
CA GLY A 91 6.68 12.26 -0.57
C GLY A 91 7.22 12.60 -1.97
N PRO A 92 7.69 13.83 -2.14
CA PRO A 92 8.17 14.27 -3.44
C PRO A 92 9.43 13.56 -3.93
N GLU A 93 10.15 12.90 -3.02
CA GLU A 93 11.34 12.16 -3.40
C GLU A 93 11.07 10.66 -3.45
N ALA A 94 9.82 10.28 -3.61
CA ALA A 94 9.46 8.87 -3.70
C ALA A 94 10.09 8.24 -4.95
N ASP A 95 10.37 6.93 -4.83
CA ASP A 95 10.86 6.17 -5.96
C ASP A 95 9.84 6.27 -7.10
N PRO A 96 10.28 6.36 -8.36
CA PRO A 96 9.34 6.39 -9.47
C PRO A 96 8.42 5.16 -9.50
N ASP A 97 8.92 3.99 -9.12
CA ASP A 97 8.07 2.80 -9.09
C ASP A 97 6.96 2.96 -8.05
N ASP A 98 7.28 3.52 -6.89
CA ASP A 98 6.29 3.75 -5.86
C ASP A 98 5.25 4.76 -6.33
N ALA A 99 5.69 5.81 -7.01
CA ALA A 99 4.78 6.84 -7.48
C ALA A 99 3.81 6.28 -8.52
N GLU A 100 4.29 5.41 -9.40
CA GLU A 100 3.43 4.80 -10.40
C GLU A 100 2.38 3.91 -9.75
N VAL A 101 2.77 3.13 -8.76
CA VAL A 101 1.85 2.25 -8.06
C VAL A 101 0.82 3.07 -7.28
N LEU A 102 1.28 4.14 -6.61
CA LEU A 102 0.35 5.01 -5.89
C LEU A 102 -0.72 5.58 -6.82
N GLY A 103 -0.29 6.09 -7.97
CA GLY A 103 -1.24 6.64 -8.94
C GLY A 103 -2.20 5.61 -9.47
N THR A 104 -1.71 4.40 -9.76
CA THR A 104 -2.54 3.34 -10.30
C THR A 104 -3.55 2.84 -9.26
N LEU A 105 -3.14 2.77 -7.99
CA LEU A 105 -4.05 2.37 -6.93
C LEU A 105 -5.06 3.47 -6.58
N GLY A 106 -4.90 4.66 -7.13
CA GLY A 106 -5.81 5.75 -6.84
C GLY A 106 -5.51 6.46 -5.52
N ILE A 107 -4.30 6.33 -5.02
CA ILE A 107 -3.89 7.00 -3.80
C ILE A 107 -3.34 8.36 -4.18
N HIS A 108 -4.04 9.40 -3.75
CA HIS A 108 -3.63 10.76 -4.13
C HIS A 108 -2.88 11.42 -3.00
N ARG A 109 -1.85 12.16 -3.37
CA ARG A 109 -1.18 13.02 -2.40
C ARG A 109 -2.05 14.23 -2.15
N ALA A 110 -2.23 14.54 -0.92
CA ALA A 110 -3.03 15.67 -0.55
C ALA A 110 -2.31 16.99 -0.81
#